data_040268a732e99be79c1330341c1de691
#
_entry.id   040268a732e99be79c1330341c1de691
#
_cell.length_a   1.000
_cell.length_b   1.000
_cell.length_c   1.000
_cell.angle_alpha   90.00
_cell.angle_beta   90.00
_cell.angle_gamma   90.00
#
_symmetry.space_group_name_H-M   'P 1'
#
loop_
_entity.id
_entity.type
_entity.pdbx_description
1 polymer ?
#
loop_
_entity_poly.entity_id
_entity_poly.type
_entity_poly.pdbx_seq_one_letter_code
_entity_poly.pdbx_strand_id
1 'polypeptide(L)'
;LDGENPSVVMCRGYYDHGCPTVLVAYDVIDNKLVKRWKFLANKDQNIEYTNQGNHNLGVGDIDGDGLDEIVYGAMAVDHDGKGIYSTGLEHGDCMNLGNFTKKTPNLDFFQIHEHDSAEYGFEVRDPATGEIKWGKFTGRDTTRGLCAKIDPRYEGNQCWVMDDGIYTMEGE
;
A
#
# COMPACT_ATOMS: atom_id res chain seq x y z
N LEU A 1 -9.00 -6.05 12.73
CA LEU A 1 -9.96 -6.08 11.61
C LEU A 1 -11.42 -6.12 12.06
N ASP A 2 -11.75 -6.41 13.31
CA ASP A 2 -13.12 -6.34 13.88
C ASP A 2 -13.21 -5.44 15.12
N GLY A 3 -12.12 -4.76 15.46
CA GLY A 3 -12.04 -3.91 16.63
C GLY A 3 -11.99 -4.65 18.00
N GLU A 4 -12.09 -5.97 18.01
CA GLU A 4 -12.16 -6.77 19.23
C GLU A 4 -10.99 -7.74 19.37
N ASN A 5 -10.69 -8.50 18.33
CA ASN A 5 -9.66 -9.54 18.34
C ASN A 5 -8.41 -9.11 17.58
N PRO A 6 -7.21 -9.48 18.07
CA PRO A 6 -6.00 -9.33 17.27
C PRO A 6 -6.10 -10.17 15.99
N SER A 7 -5.70 -9.58 14.85
CA SER A 7 -5.71 -10.27 13.56
C SER A 7 -4.29 -10.37 13.00
N VAL A 8 -4.04 -11.42 12.24
CA VAL A 8 -2.81 -11.63 11.45
C VAL A 8 -3.19 -11.66 9.99
N VAL A 9 -2.57 -10.80 9.18
CA VAL A 9 -2.74 -10.80 7.73
C VAL A 9 -1.48 -11.34 7.07
N MET A 10 -1.66 -12.26 6.15
CA MET A 10 -0.60 -12.85 5.34
C MET A 10 -0.86 -12.56 3.88
N CYS A 11 0.19 -12.17 3.14
CA CYS A 11 0.14 -11.88 1.72
C CYS A 11 1.04 -12.82 0.92
N ARG A 12 0.69 -13.01 -0.35
CA ARG A 12 1.46 -13.79 -1.33
C ARG A 12 1.09 -13.35 -2.75
N GLY A 13 2.06 -13.50 -3.68
CA GLY A 13 1.81 -13.30 -5.11
C GLY A 13 1.87 -11.83 -5.51
N TYR A 14 2.98 -11.20 -5.25
CA TYR A 14 3.24 -9.82 -5.66
C TYR A 14 3.99 -9.74 -6.99
N TYR A 15 4.63 -10.80 -7.40
CA TYR A 15 5.37 -10.93 -8.64
C TYR A 15 4.59 -11.69 -9.70
N ASP A 16 4.82 -11.29 -10.97
CA ASP A 16 4.49 -12.01 -12.18
C ASP A 16 2.99 -12.05 -12.54
N HIS A 17 2.69 -11.67 -13.75
CA HIS A 17 1.36 -11.60 -14.36
C HIS A 17 0.58 -12.94 -14.39
N GLY A 18 1.19 -14.04 -13.98
CA GLY A 18 0.54 -15.34 -13.91
C GLY A 18 0.28 -15.85 -12.49
N CYS A 19 0.85 -15.21 -11.47
CA CYS A 19 0.71 -15.64 -10.09
C CYS A 19 -0.52 -15.03 -9.42
N PRO A 20 -1.34 -15.83 -8.73
CA PRO A 20 -2.45 -15.28 -7.95
C PRO A 20 -1.96 -14.38 -6.82
N THR A 21 -2.55 -13.18 -6.69
CA THR A 21 -2.39 -12.34 -5.50
C THR A 21 -3.35 -12.85 -4.42
N VAL A 22 -2.82 -13.14 -3.26
CA VAL A 22 -3.60 -13.72 -2.14
C VAL A 22 -3.32 -12.95 -0.86
N LEU A 23 -4.39 -12.53 -0.20
CA LEU A 23 -4.38 -12.04 1.18
C LEU A 23 -5.27 -12.94 2.03
N VAL A 24 -4.82 -13.29 3.21
CA VAL A 24 -5.60 -14.10 4.16
C VAL A 24 -5.51 -13.46 5.54
N ALA A 25 -6.65 -13.20 6.14
CA ALA A 25 -6.75 -12.74 7.52
C ALA A 25 -7.18 -13.89 8.45
N TYR A 26 -6.55 -13.92 9.61
CA TYR A 26 -6.87 -14.81 10.71
C TYR A 26 -7.03 -13.99 11.98
N ASP A 27 -8.09 -14.23 12.72
CA ASP A 27 -8.23 -13.71 14.09
C ASP A 27 -7.57 -14.66 15.08
N VAL A 28 -7.05 -14.11 16.17
CA VAL A 28 -6.52 -14.89 17.29
C VAL A 28 -7.60 -15.00 18.36
N ILE A 29 -8.30 -16.13 18.39
CA ILE A 29 -9.39 -16.43 19.32
C ILE A 29 -8.98 -17.63 20.18
N ASP A 30 -9.00 -17.49 21.50
CA ASP A 30 -8.62 -18.57 22.45
C ASP A 30 -7.25 -19.21 22.13
N ASN A 31 -6.25 -18.36 21.80
CA ASN A 31 -4.91 -18.77 21.34
C ASN A 31 -4.88 -19.65 20.08
N LYS A 32 -5.88 -19.52 19.22
CA LYS A 32 -5.95 -20.22 17.94
C LYS A 32 -6.14 -19.24 16.81
N LEU A 33 -5.55 -19.56 15.65
CA LEU A 33 -5.82 -18.83 14.41
C LEU A 33 -7.13 -19.33 13.80
N VAL A 34 -8.10 -18.42 13.72
CA VAL A 34 -9.40 -18.66 13.08
C VAL A 34 -9.45 -17.83 11.80
N LYS A 35 -9.57 -18.49 10.65
CA LYS A 35 -9.62 -17.76 9.38
C LYS A 35 -10.85 -16.86 9.34
N ARG A 36 -10.62 -15.55 9.15
CA ARG A 36 -11.66 -14.55 8.97
C ARG A 36 -12.11 -14.51 7.50
N TRP A 37 -11.19 -14.19 6.59
CA TRP A 37 -11.46 -14.14 5.16
C TRP A 37 -10.22 -14.50 4.33
N LYS A 38 -10.44 -14.67 3.04
CA LYS A 38 -9.40 -14.80 2.01
C LYS A 38 -9.78 -13.98 0.80
N PHE A 39 -8.95 -13.02 0.45
CA PHE A 39 -8.99 -12.33 -0.83
C PHE A 39 -8.13 -13.10 -1.84
N LEU A 40 -8.65 -13.29 -3.04
CA LEU A 40 -7.94 -13.95 -4.14
C LEU A 40 -8.15 -13.16 -5.42
N ALA A 41 -7.06 -12.75 -6.05
CA ALA A 41 -7.05 -12.21 -7.39
C ALA A 41 -6.32 -13.16 -8.34
N ASN A 42 -6.93 -13.51 -9.44
CA ASN A 42 -6.36 -14.35 -10.50
C ASN A 42 -7.11 -14.11 -11.83
N LYS A 43 -6.82 -14.91 -12.84
CA LYS A 43 -7.49 -14.81 -14.16
C LYS A 43 -9.00 -14.99 -14.15
N ASP A 44 -9.58 -15.60 -13.10
CA ASP A 44 -10.98 -15.94 -13.02
C ASP A 44 -11.80 -14.99 -12.12
N GLN A 45 -11.12 -14.24 -11.23
CA GLN A 45 -11.76 -13.29 -10.32
C GLN A 45 -10.78 -12.19 -9.89
N ASN A 46 -11.29 -10.97 -9.67
CA ASN A 46 -10.54 -9.80 -9.21
C ASN A 46 -9.26 -9.55 -10.05
N ILE A 47 -9.37 -9.73 -11.35
CA ILE A 47 -8.20 -9.72 -12.26
C ILE A 47 -7.42 -8.41 -12.18
N GLU A 48 -8.09 -7.30 -11.91
CA GLU A 48 -7.52 -5.95 -11.75
C GLU A 48 -6.57 -5.83 -10.55
N TYR A 49 -6.62 -6.76 -9.60
CA TYR A 49 -5.73 -6.80 -8.42
C TYR A 49 -4.54 -7.75 -8.60
N THR A 50 -4.43 -8.41 -9.74
CA THR A 50 -3.25 -9.24 -10.03
C THR A 50 -2.03 -8.36 -10.24
N ASN A 51 -0.85 -8.81 -9.78
CA ASN A 51 0.42 -8.10 -9.94
C ASN A 51 0.49 -6.72 -9.24
N GLN A 52 -0.42 -6.42 -8.30
CA GLN A 52 -0.46 -5.13 -7.62
C GLN A 52 0.25 -5.14 -6.26
N GLY A 53 0.73 -6.29 -5.80
CA GLY A 53 1.32 -6.44 -4.47
C GLY A 53 2.69 -5.79 -4.31
N ASN A 54 3.19 -5.83 -3.07
CA ASN A 54 4.48 -5.30 -2.68
C ASN A 54 5.22 -6.31 -1.79
N HIS A 55 6.50 -6.08 -1.48
CA HIS A 55 7.27 -6.92 -0.54
C HIS A 55 6.80 -6.80 0.91
N ASN A 56 6.06 -5.77 1.24
CA ASN A 56 5.43 -5.55 2.53
C ASN A 56 3.97 -5.11 2.35
N LEU A 57 3.23 -5.02 3.44
CA LEU A 57 1.88 -4.47 3.46
C LEU A 57 1.74 -3.44 4.58
N GLY A 58 0.81 -2.51 4.42
CA GLY A 58 0.38 -1.55 5.44
C GLY A 58 -0.97 -1.96 6.01
N VAL A 59 -1.17 -1.69 7.28
CA VAL A 59 -2.43 -1.89 7.99
C VAL A 59 -2.79 -0.59 8.70
N GLY A 60 -4.01 -0.15 8.57
CA GLY A 60 -4.51 1.05 9.22
C GLY A 60 -5.91 1.41 8.76
N ASP A 61 -6.63 2.14 9.60
CA ASP A 61 -7.93 2.74 9.29
C ASP A 61 -7.73 3.84 8.23
N ILE A 62 -7.90 3.49 6.95
CA ILE A 62 -7.65 4.41 5.84
C ILE A 62 -8.89 5.23 5.45
N ASP A 63 -10.08 4.77 5.78
CA ASP A 63 -11.35 5.42 5.42
C ASP A 63 -12.09 6.08 6.60
N GLY A 64 -11.60 5.87 7.82
CA GLY A 64 -12.09 6.51 9.03
C GLY A 64 -13.30 5.83 9.67
N ASP A 65 -13.54 4.55 9.36
CA ASP A 65 -14.66 3.78 9.92
C ASP A 65 -14.34 3.16 11.30
N GLY A 66 -13.08 3.19 11.72
CA GLY A 66 -12.58 2.68 12.99
C GLY A 66 -12.09 1.23 12.93
N LEU A 67 -12.05 0.63 11.75
CA LEU A 67 -11.49 -0.69 11.49
C LEU A 67 -10.28 -0.56 10.56
N ASP A 68 -9.34 -1.49 10.63
CA ASP A 68 -8.13 -1.41 9.82
C ASP A 68 -8.31 -2.10 8.46
N GLU A 69 -7.90 -1.43 7.39
CA GLU A 69 -7.76 -1.96 6.04
C GLU A 69 -6.35 -2.43 5.77
N ILE A 70 -6.19 -3.13 4.67
CA ILE A 70 -4.91 -3.65 4.19
C ILE A 70 -4.53 -2.93 2.89
N VAL A 71 -3.47 -2.13 2.93
CA VAL A 71 -2.85 -1.59 1.71
C VAL A 71 -1.69 -2.51 1.31
N TYR A 72 -1.78 -3.10 0.12
CA TYR A 72 -0.80 -4.06 -0.38
C TYR A 72 -0.26 -3.62 -1.75
N GLY A 73 0.72 -2.75 -1.71
CA GLY A 73 1.27 -2.14 -2.93
C GLY A 73 0.24 -1.25 -3.62
N ALA A 74 0.01 -1.49 -4.90
CA ALA A 74 -0.87 -0.71 -5.76
C ALA A 74 -2.37 -1.06 -5.59
N MET A 75 -2.76 -1.66 -4.46
CA MET A 75 -4.14 -2.04 -4.16
C MET A 75 -4.47 -1.90 -2.67
N ALA A 76 -5.76 -1.84 -2.35
CA ALA A 76 -6.25 -1.94 -0.99
C ALA A 76 -7.43 -2.93 -0.89
N VAL A 77 -7.52 -3.55 0.28
CA VAL A 77 -8.57 -4.52 0.65
C VAL A 77 -9.14 -4.13 2.00
N ASP A 78 -10.45 -4.08 2.08
CA ASP A 78 -11.23 -3.69 3.23
C ASP A 78 -11.09 -4.71 4.38
N HIS A 79 -11.39 -4.29 5.60
CA HIS A 79 -11.40 -5.10 6.83
C HIS A 79 -12.24 -6.38 6.69
N ASP A 80 -13.25 -6.39 5.79
CA ASP A 80 -14.10 -7.54 5.51
C ASP A 80 -13.58 -8.44 4.37
N GLY A 81 -12.45 -8.11 3.76
CA GLY A 81 -11.81 -8.87 2.69
C GLY A 81 -12.30 -8.55 1.28
N LYS A 82 -13.02 -7.45 1.08
CA LYS A 82 -13.38 -6.94 -0.24
C LYS A 82 -12.32 -6.00 -0.79
N GLY A 83 -12.11 -6.02 -2.10
CA GLY A 83 -11.24 -5.05 -2.75
C GLY A 83 -11.85 -3.64 -2.70
N ILE A 84 -11.04 -2.64 -2.33
CA ILE A 84 -11.43 -1.23 -2.34
C ILE A 84 -11.06 -0.62 -3.69
N TYR A 85 -9.78 -0.70 -4.06
CA TYR A 85 -9.26 -0.22 -5.34
C TYR A 85 -8.04 -1.01 -5.80
N SER A 86 -7.76 -0.90 -7.09
CA SER A 86 -6.48 -1.22 -7.73
C SER A 86 -6.09 -0.04 -8.61
N THR A 87 -4.86 0.47 -8.49
CA THR A 87 -4.38 1.59 -9.31
C THR A 87 -3.90 1.15 -10.69
N GLY A 88 -3.62 -0.14 -10.87
CA GLY A 88 -3.05 -0.66 -12.10
C GLY A 88 -1.56 -0.34 -12.30
N LEU A 89 -0.91 0.29 -11.32
CA LEU A 89 0.52 0.69 -11.39
C LEU A 89 1.49 -0.47 -11.16
N GLU A 90 0.94 -1.65 -10.89
CA GLU A 90 1.70 -2.90 -10.72
C GLU A 90 2.58 -2.96 -9.47
N HIS A 91 3.39 -4.02 -9.43
CA HIS A 91 4.28 -4.32 -8.31
C HIS A 91 5.27 -3.19 -8.01
N GLY A 92 5.61 -3.09 -6.74
CA GLY A 92 6.67 -2.20 -6.26
C GLY A 92 7.42 -2.80 -5.07
N ASP A 93 8.63 -2.32 -4.86
CA ASP A 93 9.58 -2.86 -3.90
C ASP A 93 9.41 -2.31 -2.49
N CYS A 94 8.86 -1.11 -2.37
CA CYS A 94 8.82 -0.37 -1.12
C CYS A 94 7.57 0.47 -1.00
N MET A 95 7.02 0.51 0.20
CA MET A 95 5.86 1.34 0.50
C MET A 95 5.88 1.82 1.96
N ASN A 96 5.25 2.95 2.21
CA ASN A 96 5.05 3.50 3.55
C ASN A 96 3.60 3.98 3.70
N LEU A 97 2.93 3.55 4.75
CA LEU A 97 1.61 4.02 5.17
C LEU A 97 1.74 4.73 6.51
N GLY A 98 1.17 5.92 6.65
CA GLY A 98 1.19 6.67 7.90
C GLY A 98 0.69 8.10 7.73
N ASN A 99 0.50 8.83 8.81
CA ASN A 99 0.18 10.24 8.77
C ASN A 99 1.47 11.06 8.59
N PHE A 100 1.87 11.29 7.34
CA PHE A 100 3.14 11.93 7.00
C PHE A 100 3.03 13.43 6.81
N THR A 101 1.92 13.92 6.24
CA THR A 101 1.69 15.35 6.05
C THR A 101 1.39 16.07 7.36
N LYS A 102 0.76 15.37 8.32
CA LYS A 102 0.29 15.89 9.62
C LYS A 102 -0.74 17.03 9.52
N LYS A 103 -1.26 17.29 8.35
CA LYS A 103 -2.25 18.35 8.10
C LYS A 103 -3.68 17.89 8.41
N THR A 104 -3.92 16.60 8.34
CA THR A 104 -5.20 15.96 8.62
C THR A 104 -4.98 14.73 9.49
N PRO A 105 -6.00 14.17 10.15
CA PRO A 105 -5.87 12.89 10.83
C PRO A 105 -5.72 11.70 9.86
N ASN A 106 -5.98 11.91 8.58
CA ASN A 106 -5.95 10.86 7.56
C ASN A 106 -4.53 10.33 7.35
N LEU A 107 -4.45 9.09 6.87
CA LEU A 107 -3.20 8.49 6.46
C LEU A 107 -2.80 8.97 5.06
N ASP A 108 -1.50 8.96 4.81
CA ASP A 108 -0.88 9.16 3.51
C ASP A 108 -0.19 7.87 3.09
N PHE A 109 -0.02 7.67 1.81
CA PHE A 109 0.66 6.52 1.28
C PHE A 109 1.71 6.93 0.25
N PHE A 110 2.91 6.37 0.39
CA PHE A 110 4.03 6.52 -0.54
C PHE A 110 4.44 5.15 -1.05
N GLN A 111 4.57 4.99 -2.37
CA GLN A 111 5.01 3.76 -3.01
C GLN A 111 6.05 4.00 -4.09
N ILE A 112 6.89 3.00 -4.27
CA ILE A 112 7.88 2.90 -5.33
C ILE A 112 7.51 1.72 -6.21
N HIS A 113 7.62 1.90 -7.54
CA HIS A 113 7.30 0.90 -8.55
C HIS A 113 8.57 0.33 -9.18
N GLU A 114 8.54 -0.96 -9.49
CA GLU A 114 9.68 -1.69 -10.08
C GLU A 114 9.68 -1.59 -11.60
N HIS A 115 8.50 -1.55 -12.22
CA HIS A 115 8.41 -1.63 -13.68
C HIS A 115 8.91 -0.34 -14.34
N ASP A 116 9.86 -0.45 -15.28
CA ASP A 116 10.49 0.66 -15.98
C ASP A 116 9.52 1.46 -16.88
N SER A 117 8.40 0.87 -17.28
CA SER A 117 7.33 1.51 -18.05
C SER A 117 6.15 1.95 -17.18
N ALA A 118 6.20 1.79 -15.84
CA ALA A 118 5.16 2.31 -14.97
C ALA A 118 4.99 3.82 -15.16
N GLU A 119 3.76 4.31 -15.15
CA GLU A 119 3.46 5.75 -15.27
C GLU A 119 4.22 6.58 -14.24
N TYR A 120 4.38 6.04 -13.04
CA TYR A 120 5.19 6.60 -11.98
C TYR A 120 6.22 5.57 -11.50
N GLY A 121 7.47 5.95 -11.36
CA GLY A 121 8.48 5.17 -10.67
C GLY A 121 8.30 5.24 -9.15
N PHE A 122 7.72 6.35 -8.66
CA PHE A 122 7.23 6.50 -7.30
C PHE A 122 6.11 7.53 -7.24
N GLU A 123 5.24 7.41 -6.24
CA GLU A 123 4.07 8.27 -6.10
C GLU A 123 3.61 8.42 -4.64
N VAL A 124 2.84 9.48 -4.39
CA VAL A 124 2.05 9.69 -3.18
C VAL A 124 0.59 9.69 -3.56
N ARG A 125 -0.22 8.91 -2.82
CA ARG A 125 -1.66 8.84 -3.06
C ARG A 125 -2.48 8.87 -1.78
N ASP A 126 -3.75 9.06 -1.96
CA ASP A 126 -4.75 8.86 -0.91
C ASP A 126 -4.97 7.34 -0.73
N PRO A 127 -4.68 6.76 0.45
CA PRO A 127 -4.82 5.33 0.65
C PRO A 127 -6.27 4.83 0.72
N ALA A 128 -7.25 5.72 0.99
CA ALA A 128 -8.66 5.35 1.03
C ALA A 128 -9.26 5.18 -0.37
N THR A 129 -8.83 5.99 -1.32
CA THR A 129 -9.42 6.06 -2.66
C THR A 129 -8.53 5.53 -3.76
N GLY A 130 -7.20 5.47 -3.53
CA GLY A 130 -6.21 5.17 -4.56
C GLY A 130 -5.89 6.37 -5.47
N GLU A 131 -6.44 7.56 -5.21
CA GLU A 131 -6.19 8.76 -6.01
C GLU A 131 -4.73 9.21 -5.86
N ILE A 132 -4.02 9.30 -6.98
CA ILE A 132 -2.63 9.77 -7.02
C ILE A 132 -2.61 11.28 -6.80
N LYS A 133 -1.98 11.73 -5.71
CA LYS A 133 -1.80 13.15 -5.39
C LYS A 133 -0.69 13.76 -6.25
N TRP A 134 0.40 13.04 -6.39
CA TRP A 134 1.50 13.34 -7.30
C TRP A 134 2.40 12.11 -7.48
N GLY A 135 3.17 12.09 -8.55
CA GLY A 135 4.14 11.04 -8.82
C GLY A 135 5.18 11.48 -9.85
N LYS A 136 6.24 10.71 -9.97
CA LYS A 136 7.34 11.00 -10.87
C LYS A 136 7.71 9.78 -11.69
N PHE A 137 7.72 9.93 -13.00
CA PHE A 137 8.24 8.93 -13.92
C PHE A 137 9.77 8.83 -13.79
N THR A 138 10.31 7.64 -13.67
CA THR A 138 11.76 7.41 -13.56
C THR A 138 12.33 6.65 -14.75
N GLY A 139 11.51 5.90 -15.50
CA GLY A 139 11.94 5.10 -16.65
C GLY A 139 12.90 3.96 -16.29
N ARG A 140 12.85 3.52 -15.03
CA ARG A 140 13.70 2.45 -14.50
C ARG A 140 13.05 1.82 -13.26
N ASP A 141 13.51 0.64 -12.89
CA ASP A 141 13.28 0.10 -11.55
C ASP A 141 13.81 1.10 -10.50
N THR A 142 12.91 1.65 -9.70
CA THR A 142 13.24 2.67 -8.70
C THR A 142 13.74 2.06 -7.38
N THR A 143 13.60 0.77 -7.21
CA THR A 143 14.14 -0.07 -6.13
C THR A 143 13.72 0.34 -4.72
N ARG A 144 14.37 1.30 -4.09
CA ARG A 144 14.22 1.59 -2.66
C ARG A 144 13.94 3.07 -2.39
N GLY A 145 13.16 3.31 -1.36
CA GLY A 145 12.88 4.64 -0.82
C GLY A 145 12.20 4.54 0.54
N LEU A 146 11.99 5.68 1.14
CA LEU A 146 11.48 5.78 2.51
C LEU A 146 10.80 7.12 2.73
N CYS A 147 9.87 7.16 3.69
CA CYS A 147 9.35 8.39 4.27
C CYS A 147 9.80 8.54 5.71
N ALA A 148 10.35 9.69 6.07
CA ALA A 148 10.69 10.02 7.45
C ALA A 148 10.75 11.54 7.68
N LYS A 149 10.65 11.94 8.93
CA LYS A 149 10.89 13.32 9.36
C LYS A 149 12.39 13.55 9.48
N ILE A 150 12.99 14.13 8.43
CA ILE A 150 14.45 14.39 8.39
C ILE A 150 14.81 15.87 8.35
N ASP A 151 13.95 16.73 7.82
CA ASP A 151 14.17 18.17 7.74
C ASP A 151 13.18 18.93 8.63
N PRO A 152 13.63 19.58 9.71
CA PRO A 152 12.76 20.30 10.63
C PRO A 152 12.14 21.58 10.05
N ARG A 153 12.62 22.05 8.91
CA ARG A 153 12.09 23.26 8.23
C ARG A 153 10.70 23.03 7.64
N TYR A 154 10.34 21.76 7.35
CA TYR A 154 9.04 21.38 6.81
C TYR A 154 8.19 20.73 7.91
N GLU A 155 6.88 20.95 7.91
CA GLU A 155 5.99 20.43 8.96
C GLU A 155 5.87 18.91 8.89
N GLY A 156 5.57 18.35 7.71
CA GLY A 156 5.41 16.92 7.47
C GLY A 156 6.72 16.15 7.35
N ASN A 157 6.60 14.87 7.01
CA ASN A 157 7.72 14.03 6.64
C ASN A 157 8.21 14.38 5.22
N GLN A 158 9.39 13.91 4.90
CA GLN A 158 9.92 13.89 3.54
C GLN A 158 9.96 12.47 3.03
N CYS A 159 9.87 12.31 1.71
CA CYS A 159 10.07 11.04 1.04
C CYS A 159 11.22 11.15 0.03
N TRP A 160 11.90 10.05 -0.18
CA TRP A 160 12.99 9.98 -1.16
C TRP A 160 13.10 8.58 -1.74
N VAL A 161 13.73 8.51 -2.90
CA VAL A 161 14.08 7.25 -3.57
C VAL A 161 15.57 7.22 -3.89
N MET A 162 16.09 6.03 -4.14
CA MET A 162 17.48 5.85 -4.52
C MET A 162 17.78 6.58 -5.85
N ASP A 163 18.88 7.32 -5.88
CA ASP A 163 19.36 8.07 -7.05
C ASP A 163 18.39 9.15 -7.59
N ASP A 164 17.56 9.70 -6.71
CA ASP A 164 16.68 10.83 -7.02
C ASP A 164 16.69 11.85 -5.87
N GLY A 165 15.77 12.79 -5.88
CA GLY A 165 15.70 13.86 -4.89
C GLY A 165 15.04 13.46 -3.57
N ILE A 166 15.03 14.40 -2.65
CA ILE A 166 14.22 14.40 -1.43
C ILE A 166 13.04 15.35 -1.66
N TYR A 167 11.86 14.91 -1.36
CA TYR A 167 10.60 15.61 -1.62
C TYR A 167 9.78 15.76 -0.34
N THR A 168 9.00 16.83 -0.24
CA THR A 168 7.89 16.86 0.71
C THR A 168 6.79 15.87 0.28
N MET A 169 5.85 15.59 1.15
CA MET A 169 4.69 14.75 0.79
C MET A 169 3.76 15.44 -0.23
N GLU A 170 4.00 16.71 -0.55
CA GLU A 170 3.32 17.47 -1.60
C GLU A 170 4.09 17.52 -2.94
N GLY A 171 5.30 16.91 -2.99
CA GLY A 171 6.10 16.84 -4.23
C GLY A 171 7.04 18.02 -4.47
N GLU A 172 7.33 18.84 -3.43
CA GLU A 172 8.24 19.99 -3.49
C GLU A 172 9.69 19.60 -3.13
#